data_47e221e4818d54b98b05340fda811b00
#
_entry.id   47e221e4818d54b98b05340fda811b00
#
_cell.length_a   1.000
_cell.length_b   1.000
_cell.length_c   1.000
_cell.angle_alpha   90.00
_cell.angle_beta   90.00
_cell.angle_gamma   90.00
#
_symmetry.space_group_name_H-M   'P 1'
#
loop_
_entity.id
_entity.type
_entity.pdbx_description
1 polymer ?
#
loop_
_entity_poly.entity_id
_entity_poly.type
_entity_poly.pdbx_seq_one_letter_code
_entity_poly.pdbx_strand_id
1 'polypeptide(L)'
;MPGADAPVLRVEMIWDAGRPFEHKKLQAGATADMLVEGTHRRSAGELEAYFEQFGTGLTQPDLMDTANLALSTIVRHAGEVLPVMAEVIAEPAFGEESFRKFMKRRRQRLREGMSDNDTLAFRLITEAVFGPDHPYGYNGYRENYDELRVEDIRTFHRTHFHAGNATLYVAGHITAEVEELLERSFGQLPTGNKPPVATLPPVPRQPEILQVLRPRAQQTMIRRGRRGIHIGGEDYAGLVVLETIFGGYFSSRLMKNIREEKGYTYGIDSELDTFRFDGSFGVSADVANENLGAVRREIDNEIDKLLQEPVPTAELDVVRAFLAGSIAMELDGPFGHGFRHRSALIKGYDPEPLLRNLDEAVRGISPVELQDLAQKYLSKGDDFEVILGGAGPVEGAREITALDRPLQ
;
A
#
# COMPACT_ATOMS: atom_id res chain seq x y z
N MET A 1 -11.90 18.74 -8.99
CA MET A 1 -12.04 20.02 -8.29
C MET A 1 -11.56 21.13 -9.19
N PRO A 2 -12.41 22.10 -9.56
CA PRO A 2 -12.01 23.28 -10.28
C PRO A 2 -11.30 24.23 -9.31
N GLY A 3 -10.24 24.88 -9.74
CA GLY A 3 -9.58 25.92 -8.94
C GLY A 3 -8.07 25.97 -8.96
N ALA A 4 -7.41 25.20 -9.82
CA ALA A 4 -5.99 25.41 -10.04
C ALA A 4 -5.79 26.49 -11.10
N ASP A 5 -5.12 27.60 -10.74
CA ASP A 5 -4.63 28.59 -11.72
C ASP A 5 -3.57 27.99 -12.68
N ALA A 6 -2.94 26.89 -12.27
CA ALA A 6 -2.01 26.15 -13.13
C ALA A 6 -2.80 25.29 -14.15
N PRO A 7 -2.49 25.37 -15.43
CA PRO A 7 -3.20 24.63 -16.49
C PRO A 7 -2.81 23.13 -16.51
N VAL A 8 -2.85 22.48 -15.36
CA VAL A 8 -2.47 21.07 -15.16
C VAL A 8 -3.71 20.23 -14.92
N LEU A 9 -3.72 19.06 -15.50
CA LEU A 9 -4.77 18.06 -15.37
C LEU A 9 -4.16 16.70 -14.98
N ARG A 10 -4.69 16.07 -13.94
CA ARG A 10 -4.46 14.67 -13.61
C ARG A 10 -5.72 13.89 -13.90
N VAL A 11 -5.57 12.82 -14.65
CA VAL A 11 -6.63 11.88 -14.98
C VAL A 11 -6.19 10.48 -14.55
N GLU A 12 -7.04 9.76 -13.83
CA GLU A 12 -6.76 8.41 -13.39
C GLU A 12 -8.01 7.54 -13.51
N MET A 13 -7.87 6.44 -14.22
CA MET A 13 -8.89 5.40 -14.27
C MET A 13 -8.59 4.36 -13.20
N ILE A 14 -9.58 4.04 -12.39
CA ILE A 14 -9.48 3.16 -11.21
C ILE A 14 -10.51 2.04 -11.38
N TRP A 15 -10.06 0.78 -11.28
CA TRP A 15 -10.93 -0.41 -11.36
C TRP A 15 -10.84 -1.25 -10.09
N ASP A 16 -11.95 -1.85 -9.69
CA ASP A 16 -11.96 -2.95 -8.70
C ASP A 16 -11.33 -4.19 -9.37
N ALA A 17 -10.00 -4.21 -9.41
CA ALA A 17 -9.21 -5.18 -10.15
C ALA A 17 -7.84 -5.44 -9.50
N GLY A 18 -7.76 -5.31 -8.18
CA GLY A 18 -6.56 -5.64 -7.42
C GLY A 18 -6.50 -7.11 -7.02
N ARG A 19 -5.60 -7.43 -6.10
CA ARG A 19 -5.36 -8.79 -5.61
C ARG A 19 -6.60 -9.52 -5.06
N PRO A 20 -7.54 -8.84 -4.36
CA PRO A 20 -8.77 -9.51 -3.91
C PRO A 20 -9.66 -10.07 -5.02
N PHE A 21 -9.47 -9.65 -6.26
CA PHE A 21 -10.26 -10.06 -7.43
C PHE A 21 -9.54 -11.08 -8.32
N GLU A 22 -8.35 -11.53 -7.94
CA GLU A 22 -7.57 -12.50 -8.69
C GLU A 22 -8.13 -13.93 -8.58
N HIS A 23 -8.06 -14.67 -9.68
CA HIS A 23 -8.26 -16.12 -9.68
C HIS A 23 -6.92 -16.89 -9.63
N LYS A 24 -5.84 -16.24 -10.03
CA LYS A 24 -4.46 -16.71 -9.92
C LYS A 24 -3.60 -15.62 -9.34
N LYS A 25 -2.69 -15.97 -8.45
CA LYS A 25 -1.70 -15.04 -7.88
C LYS A 25 -0.96 -14.31 -8.99
N LEU A 26 -0.68 -13.03 -8.82
CA LEU A 26 -0.01 -12.13 -9.76
C LEU A 26 -0.83 -11.68 -10.99
N GLN A 27 -2.05 -12.16 -11.17
CA GLN A 27 -2.86 -11.88 -12.36
C GLN A 27 -3.22 -10.40 -12.47
N ALA A 28 -3.68 -9.78 -11.38
CA ALA A 28 -4.09 -8.37 -11.36
C ALA A 28 -2.92 -7.44 -11.68
N GLY A 29 -1.84 -7.54 -10.91
CA GLY A 29 -0.66 -6.71 -11.12
C GLY A 29 -0.01 -6.91 -12.49
N ALA A 30 0.03 -8.14 -12.98
CA ALA A 30 0.56 -8.41 -14.33
C ALA A 30 -0.34 -7.83 -15.42
N THR A 31 -1.66 -7.84 -15.25
CA THR A 31 -2.59 -7.25 -16.21
C THR A 31 -2.45 -5.74 -16.26
N ALA A 32 -2.42 -5.08 -15.09
CA ALA A 32 -2.24 -3.64 -15.01
C ALA A 32 -0.91 -3.18 -15.65
N ASP A 33 0.20 -3.84 -15.31
CA ASP A 33 1.51 -3.50 -15.87
C ASP A 33 1.60 -3.73 -17.39
N MET A 34 0.92 -4.75 -17.89
CA MET A 34 0.94 -5.07 -19.31
C MET A 34 0.08 -4.17 -20.19
N LEU A 35 -0.75 -3.29 -19.65
CA LEU A 35 -1.50 -2.31 -20.43
C LEU A 35 -0.58 -1.45 -21.31
N VAL A 36 0.56 -1.04 -20.77
CA VAL A 36 1.54 -0.17 -21.47
C VAL A 36 2.57 -0.92 -22.31
N GLU A 37 2.50 -2.24 -22.37
CA GLU A 37 3.40 -3.07 -23.22
C GLU A 37 3.00 -3.07 -24.70
N GLY A 38 2.06 -2.22 -25.10
CA GLY A 38 1.60 -1.95 -26.45
C GLY A 38 0.11 -2.16 -26.66
N THR A 39 -0.42 -1.50 -27.68
CA THR A 39 -1.77 -1.66 -28.20
C THR A 39 -1.76 -2.41 -29.54
N HIS A 40 -2.93 -2.66 -30.11
CA HIS A 40 -3.01 -3.19 -31.47
C HIS A 40 -2.48 -2.20 -32.54
N ARG A 41 -2.31 -0.92 -32.19
CA ARG A 41 -1.88 0.15 -33.10
C ARG A 41 -0.45 0.62 -32.86
N ARG A 42 0.07 0.46 -31.62
CA ARG A 42 1.36 1.00 -31.17
C ARG A 42 2.12 -0.03 -30.35
N SER A 43 3.39 -0.19 -30.62
CA SER A 43 4.31 -0.92 -29.74
C SER A 43 4.53 -0.14 -28.42
N ALA A 44 5.10 -0.79 -27.43
CA ALA A 44 5.47 -0.15 -26.15
C ALA A 44 6.37 1.07 -26.34
N GLY A 45 7.40 0.96 -27.19
CA GLY A 45 8.32 2.08 -27.48
C GLY A 45 7.64 3.24 -28.22
N GLU A 46 6.67 2.97 -29.11
CA GLU A 46 5.90 4.02 -29.76
C GLU A 46 4.93 4.72 -28.79
N LEU A 47 4.36 3.99 -27.83
CA LEU A 47 3.55 4.60 -26.77
C LEU A 47 4.39 5.51 -25.87
N GLU A 48 5.54 5.03 -25.41
CA GLU A 48 6.46 5.80 -24.59
C GLU A 48 6.89 7.09 -25.30
N ALA A 49 7.41 6.99 -26.52
CA ALA A 49 7.82 8.13 -27.33
C ALA A 49 6.65 9.11 -27.62
N TYR A 50 5.42 8.58 -27.80
CA TYR A 50 4.25 9.40 -28.00
C TYR A 50 3.93 10.27 -26.78
N PHE A 51 3.94 9.71 -25.57
CA PHE A 51 3.68 10.49 -24.37
C PHE A 51 4.83 11.44 -24.02
N GLU A 52 6.08 11.01 -24.20
CA GLU A 52 7.27 11.82 -23.93
C GLU A 52 7.32 13.13 -24.72
N GLN A 53 6.86 13.15 -25.99
CA GLN A 53 6.82 14.39 -26.78
C GLN A 53 5.92 15.46 -26.18
N PHE A 54 4.96 15.10 -25.32
CA PHE A 54 4.09 16.02 -24.55
C PHE A 54 4.58 16.24 -23.11
N GLY A 55 5.76 15.74 -22.76
CA GLY A 55 6.33 15.83 -21.41
C GLY A 55 5.54 15.08 -20.35
N THR A 56 4.91 13.97 -20.72
CA THR A 56 4.08 13.15 -19.82
C THR A 56 4.33 11.66 -20.04
N GLY A 57 3.67 10.83 -19.25
CA GLY A 57 3.70 9.36 -19.36
C GLY A 57 2.53 8.72 -18.63
N LEU A 58 2.22 7.48 -19.00
CA LEU A 58 1.27 6.67 -18.27
C LEU A 58 1.95 6.04 -17.04
N THR A 59 1.27 6.05 -15.91
CA THR A 59 1.72 5.42 -14.67
C THR A 59 0.69 4.43 -14.16
N GLN A 60 1.17 3.30 -13.64
CA GLN A 60 0.34 2.30 -12.96
C GLN A 60 0.72 2.26 -11.50
N PRO A 61 0.03 2.98 -10.60
CA PRO A 61 0.25 2.86 -9.17
C PRO A 61 0.05 1.40 -8.72
N ASP A 62 1.03 0.84 -8.02
CA ASP A 62 0.94 -0.51 -7.46
C ASP A 62 0.09 -0.45 -6.18
N LEU A 63 -1.16 -0.84 -6.31
CA LEU A 63 -2.16 -0.83 -5.25
C LEU A 63 -2.71 -2.23 -5.04
N MET A 64 -2.98 -2.57 -3.77
CA MET A 64 -3.45 -3.92 -3.43
C MET A 64 -4.88 -4.19 -3.90
N ASP A 65 -5.77 -3.20 -3.74
CA ASP A 65 -7.23 -3.38 -3.90
C ASP A 65 -7.74 -3.04 -5.30
N THR A 66 -7.01 -2.21 -6.04
CA THR A 66 -7.43 -1.67 -7.34
C THR A 66 -6.32 -1.81 -8.36
N ALA A 67 -6.70 -1.81 -9.64
CA ALA A 67 -5.78 -1.53 -10.74
C ALA A 67 -6.02 -0.10 -11.22
N ASN A 68 -4.94 0.63 -11.49
CA ASN A 68 -5.01 2.03 -11.83
C ASN A 68 -4.16 2.35 -13.06
N LEU A 69 -4.66 3.24 -13.91
CA LEU A 69 -3.88 3.86 -14.98
C LEU A 69 -4.02 5.37 -14.87
N ALA A 70 -2.91 6.08 -14.68
CA ALA A 70 -2.90 7.50 -14.42
C ALA A 70 -2.03 8.25 -15.41
N LEU A 71 -2.43 9.51 -15.69
CA LEU A 71 -1.74 10.47 -16.54
C LEU A 71 -1.80 11.84 -15.89
N SER A 72 -0.69 12.59 -15.92
CA SER A 72 -0.69 14.02 -15.59
C SER A 72 -0.19 14.82 -16.81
N THR A 73 -0.92 15.84 -17.22
CA THR A 73 -0.60 16.64 -18.40
C THR A 73 -0.99 18.10 -18.23
N ILE A 74 -0.47 18.98 -19.09
CA ILE A 74 -1.02 20.32 -19.22
C ILE A 74 -2.26 20.30 -20.10
N VAL A 75 -3.27 21.09 -19.76
CA VAL A 75 -4.59 21.09 -20.40
C VAL A 75 -4.51 21.21 -21.92
N ARG A 76 -3.60 22.03 -22.46
CA ARG A 76 -3.44 22.21 -23.92
C ARG A 76 -3.08 20.92 -24.68
N HIS A 77 -2.53 19.91 -24.00
CA HIS A 77 -2.15 18.62 -24.61
C HIS A 77 -3.15 17.49 -24.27
N ALA A 78 -4.20 17.80 -23.51
CA ALA A 78 -5.20 16.79 -23.14
C ALA A 78 -5.86 16.16 -24.37
N GLY A 79 -6.11 16.96 -25.42
CA GLY A 79 -6.72 16.50 -26.68
C GLY A 79 -5.91 15.44 -27.42
N GLU A 80 -4.60 15.45 -27.27
CA GLU A 80 -3.67 14.47 -27.88
C GLU A 80 -3.52 13.22 -27.01
N VAL A 81 -3.35 13.41 -25.70
CA VAL A 81 -2.92 12.31 -24.82
C VAL A 81 -4.09 11.46 -24.27
N LEU A 82 -5.26 12.05 -24.00
CA LEU A 82 -6.40 11.31 -23.43
C LEU A 82 -6.98 10.27 -24.38
N PRO A 83 -7.14 10.50 -25.70
CA PRO A 83 -7.57 9.47 -26.63
C PRO A 83 -6.61 8.27 -26.70
N VAL A 84 -5.29 8.51 -26.55
CA VAL A 84 -4.29 7.41 -26.55
C VAL A 84 -4.31 6.66 -25.22
N MET A 85 -4.56 7.33 -24.09
CA MET A 85 -4.81 6.67 -22.82
C MET A 85 -6.05 5.75 -22.90
N ALA A 86 -7.13 6.22 -23.54
CA ALA A 86 -8.34 5.41 -23.77
C ALA A 86 -8.06 4.20 -24.69
N GLU A 87 -7.22 4.37 -25.72
CA GLU A 87 -6.77 3.27 -26.59
C GLU A 87 -6.02 2.20 -25.80
N VAL A 88 -5.10 2.61 -24.91
CA VAL A 88 -4.34 1.69 -24.02
C VAL A 88 -5.27 0.87 -23.13
N ILE A 89 -6.36 1.47 -22.66
CA ILE A 89 -7.36 0.79 -21.82
C ILE A 89 -8.20 -0.19 -22.66
N ALA A 90 -8.69 0.26 -23.81
CA ALA A 90 -9.67 -0.49 -24.60
C ALA A 90 -9.05 -1.58 -25.49
N GLU A 91 -7.86 -1.35 -26.02
CA GLU A 91 -7.25 -2.15 -27.09
C GLU A 91 -5.80 -2.61 -26.78
N PRO A 92 -5.47 -3.05 -25.53
CA PRO A 92 -4.13 -3.54 -25.26
C PRO A 92 -3.84 -4.80 -26.06
N ALA A 93 -2.65 -4.91 -26.63
CA ALA A 93 -2.29 -6.02 -27.52
C ALA A 93 -2.12 -7.36 -26.79
N PHE A 94 -1.61 -7.35 -25.56
CA PHE A 94 -1.23 -8.53 -24.78
C PHE A 94 -0.58 -9.63 -25.64
N GLY A 95 0.47 -9.23 -26.38
CA GLY A 95 1.20 -10.13 -27.28
C GLY A 95 2.00 -11.19 -26.53
N GLU A 96 2.09 -12.40 -27.11
CA GLU A 96 2.88 -13.52 -26.53
C GLU A 96 4.36 -13.16 -26.32
N GLU A 97 4.96 -12.43 -27.25
CA GLU A 97 6.37 -12.03 -27.15
C GLU A 97 6.55 -10.98 -26.06
N SER A 98 5.69 -9.95 -25.99
CA SER A 98 5.70 -8.94 -24.93
C SER A 98 5.50 -9.58 -23.57
N PHE A 99 4.56 -10.53 -23.44
CA PHE A 99 4.33 -11.28 -22.21
C PHE A 99 5.58 -12.06 -21.78
N ARG A 100 6.24 -12.77 -22.70
CA ARG A 100 7.49 -13.51 -22.37
C ARG A 100 8.60 -12.57 -21.88
N LYS A 101 8.77 -11.40 -22.52
CA LYS A 101 9.75 -10.38 -22.12
C LYS A 101 9.39 -9.80 -20.75
N PHE A 102 8.14 -9.46 -20.54
CA PHE A 102 7.59 -8.96 -19.27
C PHE A 102 7.83 -9.97 -18.14
N MET A 103 7.46 -11.23 -18.29
CA MET A 103 7.65 -12.27 -17.29
C MET A 103 9.14 -12.54 -16.99
N LYS A 104 10.03 -12.41 -17.99
CA LYS A 104 11.49 -12.49 -17.76
C LYS A 104 11.98 -11.36 -16.85
N ARG A 105 11.52 -10.11 -17.08
CA ARG A 105 11.84 -8.95 -16.22
C ARG A 105 11.30 -9.12 -14.79
N ARG A 106 10.06 -9.60 -14.64
CA ARG A 106 9.44 -9.87 -13.34
C ARG A 106 10.20 -10.92 -12.55
N ARG A 107 10.59 -12.04 -13.16
CA ARG A 107 11.43 -13.05 -12.51
C ARG A 107 12.81 -12.52 -12.10
N GLN A 108 13.37 -11.61 -12.88
CA GLN A 108 14.63 -10.95 -12.51
C GLN A 108 14.45 -10.06 -11.29
N ARG A 109 13.42 -9.22 -11.26
CA ARG A 109 13.07 -8.38 -10.09
C ARG A 109 12.82 -9.22 -8.84
N LEU A 110 12.14 -10.37 -8.97
CA LEU A 110 11.97 -11.30 -7.85
C LEU A 110 13.31 -11.74 -7.27
N ARG A 111 14.25 -12.16 -8.12
CA ARG A 111 15.60 -12.58 -7.66
C ARG A 111 16.35 -11.45 -6.96
N GLU A 112 16.27 -10.24 -7.48
CA GLU A 112 16.88 -9.04 -6.90
C GLU A 112 16.25 -8.72 -5.54
N GLY A 113 14.92 -8.71 -5.45
CA GLY A 113 14.20 -8.47 -4.21
C GLY A 113 14.47 -9.54 -3.14
N MET A 114 14.65 -10.81 -3.52
CA MET A 114 15.03 -11.87 -2.57
C MET A 114 16.46 -11.73 -2.03
N SER A 115 17.31 -10.95 -2.69
CA SER A 115 18.65 -10.62 -2.22
C SER A 115 18.70 -9.36 -1.36
N ASP A 116 17.67 -8.54 -1.42
CA ASP A 116 17.50 -7.33 -0.61
C ASP A 116 16.85 -7.68 0.72
N ASN A 117 17.50 -7.29 1.82
CA ASN A 117 17.05 -7.69 3.15
C ASN A 117 15.75 -7.01 3.56
N ASP A 118 15.54 -5.75 3.19
CA ASP A 118 14.34 -5.01 3.54
C ASP A 118 13.11 -5.58 2.81
N THR A 119 13.22 -5.77 1.49
CA THR A 119 12.21 -6.45 0.68
C THR A 119 11.87 -7.83 1.25
N LEU A 120 12.89 -8.61 1.63
CA LEU A 120 12.68 -9.95 2.17
C LEU A 120 11.98 -9.92 3.53
N ALA A 121 12.39 -9.02 4.43
CA ALA A 121 11.77 -8.88 5.74
C ALA A 121 10.30 -8.45 5.62
N PHE A 122 10.00 -7.50 4.72
CA PHE A 122 8.62 -7.07 4.41
C PHE A 122 7.78 -8.22 3.84
N ARG A 123 8.30 -9.00 2.91
CA ARG A 123 7.61 -10.18 2.37
C ARG A 123 7.29 -11.22 3.44
N LEU A 124 8.24 -11.50 4.33
CA LEU A 124 8.05 -12.47 5.39
C LEU A 124 7.03 -12.01 6.43
N ILE A 125 7.07 -10.73 6.84
CA ILE A 125 6.10 -10.24 7.85
C ILE A 125 4.68 -10.17 7.29
N THR A 126 4.48 -9.71 6.06
CA THR A 126 3.14 -9.67 5.45
C THR A 126 2.57 -11.08 5.29
N GLU A 127 3.39 -12.05 4.88
CA GLU A 127 2.96 -13.44 4.77
C GLU A 127 2.73 -14.11 6.13
N ALA A 128 3.51 -13.76 7.15
CA ALA A 128 3.27 -14.22 8.52
C ALA A 128 1.94 -13.70 9.06
N VAL A 129 1.67 -12.41 8.92
CA VAL A 129 0.48 -11.73 9.45
C VAL A 129 -0.80 -12.17 8.73
N PHE A 130 -0.80 -12.20 7.40
CA PHE A 130 -2.02 -12.46 6.62
C PHE A 130 -2.11 -13.90 6.10
N GLY A 131 -1.00 -14.60 5.97
CA GLY A 131 -0.93 -15.94 5.38
C GLY A 131 -0.63 -15.96 3.88
N PRO A 132 -0.08 -17.09 3.37
CA PRO A 132 0.38 -17.20 1.99
C PRO A 132 -0.75 -17.22 0.94
N ASP A 133 -2.00 -17.43 1.34
CA ASP A 133 -3.15 -17.48 0.44
C ASP A 133 -4.06 -16.25 0.54
N HIS A 134 -3.78 -15.36 1.49
CA HIS A 134 -4.51 -14.13 1.64
C HIS A 134 -4.03 -13.07 0.62
N PRO A 135 -4.91 -12.28 -0.04
CA PRO A 135 -4.52 -11.26 -1.01
C PRO A 135 -3.46 -10.28 -0.51
N TYR A 136 -3.50 -9.90 0.76
CA TYR A 136 -2.53 -8.96 1.34
C TYR A 136 -1.27 -9.64 1.90
N GLY A 137 -1.28 -10.97 2.04
CA GLY A 137 -0.16 -11.75 2.57
C GLY A 137 0.64 -12.47 1.52
N TYR A 138 0.01 -12.90 0.42
CA TYR A 138 0.74 -13.69 -0.54
C TYR A 138 1.89 -12.92 -1.20
N ASN A 139 3.01 -13.59 -1.34
CA ASN A 139 4.15 -13.15 -2.11
C ASN A 139 4.21 -13.96 -3.41
N GLY A 140 4.58 -13.31 -4.54
CA GLY A 140 4.83 -14.05 -5.77
C GLY A 140 6.10 -14.89 -5.64
N TYR A 141 5.97 -16.20 -5.85
CA TYR A 141 7.07 -17.14 -5.91
C TYR A 141 7.25 -17.67 -7.35
N ARG A 142 8.37 -18.35 -7.61
CA ARG A 142 8.71 -18.81 -8.96
C ARG A 142 7.58 -19.58 -9.62
N GLU A 143 6.93 -20.48 -8.88
CA GLU A 143 5.82 -21.30 -9.35
C GLU A 143 4.67 -20.45 -9.89
N ASN A 144 4.31 -19.38 -9.18
CA ASN A 144 3.23 -18.47 -9.59
C ASN A 144 3.56 -17.76 -10.91
N TYR A 145 4.83 -17.37 -11.10
CA TYR A 145 5.28 -16.81 -12.37
C TYR A 145 5.32 -17.83 -13.52
N ASP A 146 5.53 -19.11 -13.20
CA ASP A 146 5.58 -20.20 -14.20
C ASP A 146 4.18 -20.70 -14.58
N GLU A 147 3.17 -20.50 -13.71
CA GLU A 147 1.77 -20.86 -13.94
C GLU A 147 0.99 -19.80 -14.73
N LEU A 148 1.38 -18.53 -14.67
CA LEU A 148 0.66 -17.45 -15.33
C LEU A 148 0.83 -17.51 -16.84
N ARG A 149 -0.27 -17.33 -17.58
CA ARG A 149 -0.33 -17.35 -19.05
C ARG A 149 -0.90 -16.02 -19.57
N VAL A 150 -0.59 -15.68 -20.79
CA VAL A 150 -1.11 -14.47 -21.42
C VAL A 150 -2.64 -14.49 -21.49
N GLU A 151 -3.25 -15.65 -21.62
CA GLU A 151 -4.71 -15.78 -21.66
C GLU A 151 -5.37 -15.48 -20.30
N ASP A 152 -4.66 -15.71 -19.19
CA ASP A 152 -5.10 -15.27 -17.86
C ASP A 152 -5.17 -13.73 -17.81
N ILE A 153 -4.17 -13.04 -18.40
CA ILE A 153 -4.13 -11.58 -18.50
C ILE A 153 -5.30 -11.05 -19.36
N ARG A 154 -5.51 -11.62 -20.54
CA ARG A 154 -6.59 -11.25 -21.46
C ARG A 154 -7.96 -11.44 -20.81
N THR A 155 -8.15 -12.54 -20.11
CA THR A 155 -9.41 -12.85 -19.44
C THR A 155 -9.66 -11.89 -18.30
N PHE A 156 -8.66 -11.62 -17.45
CA PHE A 156 -8.78 -10.69 -16.36
C PHE A 156 -9.07 -9.26 -16.84
N HIS A 157 -8.40 -8.81 -17.91
CA HIS A 157 -8.69 -7.53 -18.54
C HIS A 157 -10.14 -7.42 -19.00
N ARG A 158 -10.64 -8.39 -19.78
CA ARG A 158 -12.04 -8.38 -20.26
C ARG A 158 -13.06 -8.35 -19.13
N THR A 159 -12.75 -9.00 -17.99
CA THR A 159 -13.67 -9.11 -16.86
C THR A 159 -13.66 -7.87 -15.98
N HIS A 160 -12.54 -7.16 -15.88
CA HIS A 160 -12.37 -6.11 -14.88
C HIS A 160 -12.13 -4.72 -15.46
N PHE A 161 -11.51 -4.57 -16.63
CA PHE A 161 -11.11 -3.27 -17.19
C PHE A 161 -12.14 -2.71 -18.16
N HIS A 162 -13.32 -2.37 -17.65
CA HIS A 162 -14.44 -1.84 -18.43
C HIS A 162 -15.16 -0.72 -17.65
N ALA A 163 -15.95 0.10 -18.34
CA ALA A 163 -16.61 1.28 -17.77
C ALA A 163 -17.54 0.95 -16.58
N GLY A 164 -18.24 -0.20 -16.61
CA GLY A 164 -19.13 -0.61 -15.52
C GLY A 164 -18.42 -0.95 -14.19
N ASN A 165 -17.09 -1.12 -14.23
CA ASN A 165 -16.24 -1.37 -13.05
C ASN A 165 -15.27 -0.21 -12.78
N ALA A 166 -15.36 0.87 -13.54
CA ALA A 166 -14.39 1.97 -13.49
C ALA A 166 -14.90 3.15 -12.66
N THR A 167 -13.98 3.84 -12.01
CA THR A 167 -14.15 5.19 -11.51
C THR A 167 -13.11 6.08 -12.20
N LEU A 168 -13.57 7.12 -12.88
CA LEU A 168 -12.70 8.14 -13.48
C LEU A 168 -12.47 9.25 -12.46
N TYR A 169 -11.24 9.35 -11.97
CA TYR A 169 -10.79 10.42 -11.09
C TYR A 169 -10.10 11.51 -11.90
N VAL A 170 -10.52 12.77 -11.70
CA VAL A 170 -9.96 13.92 -12.39
C VAL A 170 -9.67 15.05 -11.38
N ALA A 171 -8.49 15.64 -11.45
CA ALA A 171 -8.10 16.75 -10.60
C ALA A 171 -7.29 17.80 -11.39
N GLY A 172 -7.44 19.07 -11.05
CA GLY A 172 -6.73 20.20 -11.67
C GLY A 172 -7.64 21.19 -12.36
N HIS A 173 -7.21 21.73 -13.49
CA HIS A 173 -7.94 22.75 -14.24
C HIS A 173 -9.01 22.09 -15.14
N ILE A 174 -10.22 21.96 -14.61
CA ILE A 174 -11.35 21.32 -15.29
C ILE A 174 -12.26 22.39 -15.85
N THR A 175 -12.32 22.48 -17.19
CA THR A 175 -13.24 23.36 -17.95
C THR A 175 -14.29 22.50 -18.65
N ALA A 176 -15.34 23.12 -19.19
CA ALA A 176 -16.36 22.44 -19.98
C ALA A 176 -15.75 21.68 -21.18
N GLU A 177 -14.72 22.25 -21.84
CA GLU A 177 -14.03 21.60 -22.95
C GLU A 177 -13.26 20.34 -22.48
N VAL A 178 -12.68 20.38 -21.28
CA VAL A 178 -12.02 19.21 -20.68
C VAL A 178 -13.06 18.13 -20.36
N GLU A 179 -14.21 18.48 -19.80
CA GLU A 179 -15.30 17.52 -19.53
C GLU A 179 -15.79 16.85 -20.81
N GLU A 180 -16.03 17.63 -21.88
CA GLU A 180 -16.41 17.08 -23.18
C GLU A 180 -15.32 16.17 -23.78
N LEU A 181 -14.05 16.50 -23.57
CA LEU A 181 -12.94 15.70 -24.04
C LEU A 181 -12.84 14.38 -23.28
N LEU A 182 -13.03 14.40 -21.96
CA LEU A 182 -13.08 13.19 -21.13
C LEU A 182 -14.22 12.26 -21.57
N GLU A 183 -15.41 12.82 -21.80
CA GLU A 183 -16.57 12.05 -22.29
C GLU A 183 -16.28 11.43 -23.66
N ARG A 184 -15.73 12.19 -24.60
CA ARG A 184 -15.36 11.67 -25.94
C ARG A 184 -14.28 10.60 -25.86
N SER A 185 -13.33 10.71 -24.94
CA SER A 185 -12.19 9.78 -24.84
C SER A 185 -12.59 8.48 -24.13
N PHE A 186 -13.35 8.56 -23.05
CA PHE A 186 -13.63 7.42 -22.17
C PHE A 186 -15.09 6.93 -22.23
N GLY A 187 -16.02 7.73 -22.74
CA GLY A 187 -17.45 7.35 -22.83
C GLY A 187 -17.74 6.19 -23.78
N GLN A 188 -16.77 5.81 -24.64
CA GLN A 188 -16.88 4.66 -25.56
C GLN A 188 -16.18 3.39 -25.04
N LEU A 189 -15.66 3.41 -23.80
CA LEU A 189 -15.06 2.22 -23.23
C LEU A 189 -16.07 1.08 -23.11
N PRO A 190 -15.64 -0.19 -23.29
CA PRO A 190 -16.51 -1.35 -23.15
C PRO A 190 -17.27 -1.31 -21.82
N THR A 191 -18.55 -1.70 -21.88
CA THR A 191 -19.40 -1.83 -20.68
C THR A 191 -19.38 -3.27 -20.19
N GLY A 192 -19.66 -3.46 -18.90
CA GLY A 192 -19.70 -4.78 -18.26
C GLY A 192 -20.35 -4.69 -16.89
N ASN A 193 -20.60 -5.83 -16.28
CA ASN A 193 -21.12 -5.89 -14.93
C ASN A 193 -19.97 -5.75 -13.92
N LYS A 194 -20.21 -4.97 -12.86
CA LYS A 194 -19.23 -4.87 -11.76
C LYS A 194 -18.97 -6.27 -11.19
N PRO A 195 -17.69 -6.68 -11.05
CA PRO A 195 -17.37 -7.98 -10.47
C PRO A 195 -17.86 -8.06 -9.02
N PRO A 196 -18.19 -9.27 -8.53
CA PRO A 196 -18.57 -9.44 -7.13
C PRO A 196 -17.41 -9.06 -6.22
N VAL A 197 -17.74 -8.56 -5.03
CA VAL A 197 -16.73 -8.30 -4.00
C VAL A 197 -16.10 -9.64 -3.57
N ALA A 198 -14.79 -9.67 -3.51
CA ALA A 198 -14.06 -10.84 -3.09
C ALA A 198 -14.36 -11.16 -1.61
N THR A 199 -14.57 -12.43 -1.31
CA THR A 199 -14.63 -12.92 0.06
C THR A 199 -13.21 -13.34 0.46
N LEU A 200 -12.63 -12.64 1.42
CA LEU A 200 -11.30 -12.99 1.90
C LEU A 200 -11.35 -14.24 2.79
N PRO A 201 -10.38 -15.15 2.65
CA PRO A 201 -10.31 -16.32 3.51
C PRO A 201 -10.02 -15.87 4.96
N PRO A 202 -10.66 -16.47 5.98
CA PRO A 202 -10.23 -16.32 7.35
C PRO A 202 -8.84 -16.94 7.49
N VAL A 203 -7.92 -16.22 8.14
CA VAL A 203 -6.57 -16.75 8.38
C VAL A 203 -6.33 -16.83 9.89
N PRO A 204 -6.68 -17.95 10.52
CA PRO A 204 -6.22 -18.22 11.87
C PRO A 204 -4.75 -18.63 11.80
N ARG A 205 -3.86 -17.75 12.22
CA ARG A 205 -2.45 -18.08 12.42
C ARG A 205 -2.07 -17.84 13.86
N GLN A 206 -1.20 -18.69 14.39
CA GLN A 206 -0.60 -18.46 15.70
C GLN A 206 0.60 -17.55 15.53
N PRO A 207 0.76 -16.52 16.37
CA PRO A 207 1.94 -15.67 16.38
C PRO A 207 3.22 -16.48 16.53
N GLU A 208 4.24 -16.12 15.76
CA GLU A 208 5.54 -16.80 15.78
C GLU A 208 6.68 -15.80 15.50
N ILE A 209 7.87 -16.18 15.90
CA ILE A 209 9.11 -15.44 15.58
C ILE A 209 9.80 -16.17 14.44
N LEU A 210 10.01 -15.49 13.31
CA LEU A 210 10.71 -15.99 12.13
C LEU A 210 12.11 -15.39 12.09
N GLN A 211 13.13 -16.20 11.86
CA GLN A 211 14.50 -15.73 11.78
C GLN A 211 15.17 -16.13 10.47
N VAL A 212 15.80 -15.16 9.82
CA VAL A 212 16.72 -15.37 8.70
C VAL A 212 18.12 -14.92 9.10
N LEU A 213 19.04 -15.88 9.23
CA LEU A 213 20.41 -15.57 9.62
C LEU A 213 21.23 -15.05 8.42
N ARG A 214 21.88 -13.91 8.63
CA ARG A 214 22.82 -13.26 7.72
C ARG A 214 24.12 -12.96 8.48
N PRO A 215 24.99 -13.96 8.74
CA PRO A 215 26.11 -13.82 9.70
C PRO A 215 27.13 -12.71 9.37
N ARG A 216 27.11 -12.21 8.12
CA ARG A 216 28.00 -11.10 7.69
C ARG A 216 27.35 -9.72 7.78
N ALA A 217 26.03 -9.64 8.06
CA ALA A 217 25.35 -8.38 8.19
C ALA A 217 25.76 -7.67 9.51
N GLN A 218 26.02 -6.39 9.44
CA GLN A 218 26.39 -5.58 10.59
C GLN A 218 25.17 -5.14 11.41
N GLN A 219 24.00 -5.22 10.81
CA GLN A 219 22.72 -4.86 11.41
C GLN A 219 21.73 -6.00 11.29
N THR A 220 20.72 -5.95 12.15
CA THR A 220 19.57 -6.85 12.14
C THR A 220 18.31 -6.04 12.01
N MET A 221 17.47 -6.42 11.04
CA MET A 221 16.14 -5.88 10.85
C MET A 221 15.15 -6.58 11.78
N ILE A 222 14.30 -5.79 12.40
CA ILE A 222 13.13 -6.23 13.15
C ILE A 222 11.91 -5.73 12.39
N ARG A 223 11.00 -6.65 12.07
CA ARG A 223 9.66 -6.32 11.61
C ARG A 223 8.69 -7.07 12.50
N ARG A 224 7.90 -6.33 13.28
CA ARG A 224 6.87 -6.89 14.15
C ARG A 224 5.52 -6.48 13.61
N GLY A 225 4.55 -7.38 13.58
CA GLY A 225 3.25 -7.05 13.02
C GLY A 225 2.13 -7.97 13.49
N ARG A 226 0.93 -7.44 13.45
CA ARG A 226 -0.32 -8.17 13.73
C ARG A 226 -1.42 -7.74 12.78
N ARG A 227 -2.48 -8.51 12.67
CA ARG A 227 -3.67 -8.05 11.96
C ARG A 227 -4.26 -6.86 12.69
N GLY A 228 -4.65 -5.86 11.90
CA GLY A 228 -5.30 -4.63 12.33
C GLY A 228 -6.74 -4.58 11.87
N ILE A 229 -7.18 -3.40 11.53
CA ILE A 229 -8.52 -3.14 11.00
C ILE A 229 -8.43 -2.55 9.60
N HIS A 230 -9.48 -2.75 8.81
CA HIS A 230 -9.64 -2.01 7.56
C HIS A 230 -10.01 -0.53 7.83
N ILE A 231 -9.81 0.34 6.84
CA ILE A 231 -10.01 1.79 6.97
C ILE A 231 -11.42 2.21 7.41
N GLY A 232 -12.45 1.40 7.12
CA GLY A 232 -13.83 1.67 7.54
C GLY A 232 -14.19 1.13 8.93
N GLY A 233 -13.23 0.60 9.70
CA GLY A 233 -13.47 0.17 11.06
C GLY A 233 -13.81 1.35 11.98
N GLU A 234 -14.72 1.15 12.94
CA GLU A 234 -15.15 2.20 13.86
C GLU A 234 -13.99 2.83 14.64
N ASP A 235 -12.98 2.05 14.97
CA ASP A 235 -11.81 2.47 15.76
C ASP A 235 -10.69 3.07 14.91
N TYR A 236 -10.82 3.11 13.58
CA TYR A 236 -9.75 3.54 12.68
C TYR A 236 -9.18 4.92 13.05
N ALA A 237 -10.05 5.90 13.24
CA ALA A 237 -9.64 7.27 13.54
C ALA A 237 -8.88 7.38 14.87
N GLY A 238 -9.33 6.65 15.89
CA GLY A 238 -8.66 6.57 17.18
C GLY A 238 -7.31 5.83 17.10
N LEU A 239 -7.25 4.77 16.28
CA LEU A 239 -6.00 4.04 16.04
C LEU A 239 -4.96 4.87 15.30
N VAL A 240 -5.34 5.78 14.42
CA VAL A 240 -4.42 6.75 13.80
C VAL A 240 -3.77 7.63 14.87
N VAL A 241 -4.54 8.12 15.85
CA VAL A 241 -3.98 8.90 16.95
C VAL A 241 -3.06 8.05 17.83
N LEU A 242 -3.49 6.84 18.19
CA LEU A 242 -2.69 5.91 19.02
C LEU A 242 -1.38 5.53 18.33
N GLU A 243 -1.43 5.20 17.05
CA GLU A 243 -0.26 4.86 16.22
C GLU A 243 0.72 6.03 16.15
N THR A 244 0.23 7.26 15.93
CA THR A 244 1.05 8.47 15.93
C THR A 244 1.79 8.64 17.26
N ILE A 245 1.12 8.47 18.41
CA ILE A 245 1.77 8.51 19.74
C ILE A 245 2.86 7.45 19.86
N PHE A 246 2.57 6.23 19.41
CA PHE A 246 3.45 5.08 19.60
C PHE A 246 4.71 5.18 18.75
N GLY A 247 4.59 5.31 17.41
CA GLY A 247 5.72 5.29 16.47
C GLY A 247 5.55 6.12 15.20
N GLY A 248 4.36 6.70 14.95
CA GLY A 248 3.98 7.28 13.67
C GLY A 248 4.57 8.67 13.35
N TYR A 249 5.39 9.26 14.21
CA TYR A 249 6.07 10.52 13.92
C TYR A 249 7.42 10.63 14.64
N PHE A 250 8.21 11.64 14.26
CA PHE A 250 9.60 11.78 14.72
C PHE A 250 9.76 11.90 16.24
N SER A 251 8.80 12.47 16.96
CA SER A 251 8.84 12.61 18.42
C SER A 251 7.93 11.59 19.14
N SER A 252 7.62 10.48 18.50
CA SER A 252 6.87 9.37 19.07
C SER A 252 7.60 8.67 20.22
N ARG A 253 6.88 7.87 21.00
CA ARG A 253 7.45 7.13 22.13
C ARG A 253 8.61 6.22 21.72
N LEU A 254 8.45 5.45 20.65
CA LEU A 254 9.51 4.57 20.14
C LEU A 254 10.74 5.36 19.71
N MET A 255 10.57 6.45 18.95
CA MET A 255 11.67 7.28 18.48
C MET A 255 12.40 7.93 19.65
N LYS A 256 11.67 8.51 20.60
CA LYS A 256 12.24 9.17 21.76
C LYS A 256 13.03 8.20 22.64
N ASN A 257 12.42 7.05 23.01
CA ASN A 257 13.05 6.07 23.89
C ASN A 257 14.25 5.38 23.21
N ILE A 258 14.01 4.77 22.02
CA ILE A 258 14.96 3.81 21.44
C ILE A 258 16.05 4.50 20.63
N ARG A 259 15.68 5.59 19.90
CA ARG A 259 16.64 6.35 19.09
C ARG A 259 17.32 7.47 19.88
N GLU A 260 16.53 8.38 20.49
CA GLU A 260 17.09 9.60 21.08
C GLU A 260 17.77 9.33 22.44
N GLU A 261 17.09 8.62 23.34
CA GLU A 261 17.61 8.40 24.70
C GLU A 261 18.65 7.28 24.75
N LYS A 262 18.45 6.18 24.02
CA LYS A 262 19.28 4.97 24.08
C LYS A 262 20.26 4.82 22.91
N GLY A 263 20.00 5.44 21.78
CA GLY A 263 20.87 5.39 20.62
C GLY A 263 21.01 4.00 19.98
N TYR A 264 19.99 3.13 20.12
CA TYR A 264 20.06 1.75 19.65
C TYR A 264 19.80 1.59 18.15
N THR A 265 19.19 2.60 17.51
CA THR A 265 18.87 2.60 16.09
C THR A 265 18.95 4.02 15.51
N TYR A 266 19.07 4.12 14.19
CA TYR A 266 18.89 5.38 13.45
C TYR A 266 17.44 5.76 13.23
N GLY A 267 16.53 4.78 13.26
CA GLY A 267 15.10 4.97 13.09
C GLY A 267 14.30 3.75 13.53
N ILE A 268 13.17 4.02 14.13
CA ILE A 268 12.14 3.04 14.47
C ILE A 268 10.80 3.71 14.27
N ASP A 269 9.90 3.04 13.63
CA ASP A 269 8.56 3.54 13.33
C ASP A 269 7.50 2.47 13.60
N SER A 270 6.28 2.93 13.81
CA SER A 270 5.09 2.09 13.71
C SER A 270 4.27 2.49 12.48
N GLU A 271 3.50 1.56 11.97
CA GLU A 271 2.70 1.73 10.78
C GLU A 271 1.33 1.07 10.94
N LEU A 272 0.28 1.82 10.62
CA LEU A 272 -1.09 1.33 10.55
C LEU A 272 -1.50 1.20 9.07
N ASP A 273 -1.20 0.04 8.50
CA ASP A 273 -1.64 -0.29 7.14
C ASP A 273 -3.12 -0.62 7.12
N THR A 274 -3.88 0.16 6.37
CA THR A 274 -5.30 -0.09 6.19
C THR A 274 -5.63 -0.30 4.73
N PHE A 275 -6.17 -1.48 4.43
CA PHE A 275 -6.68 -1.85 3.11
C PHE A 275 -8.21 -1.77 3.08
N ARG A 276 -8.79 -2.10 1.94
CA ARG A 276 -10.24 -2.08 1.76
C ARG A 276 -10.97 -3.12 2.62
N PHE A 277 -10.37 -4.30 2.81
CA PHE A 277 -11.02 -5.44 3.45
C PHE A 277 -10.34 -5.87 4.75
N ASP A 278 -9.16 -5.38 5.05
CA ASP A 278 -8.35 -5.76 6.20
C ASP A 278 -7.31 -4.69 6.52
N GLY A 279 -6.42 -4.97 7.48
CA GLY A 279 -5.30 -4.10 7.82
C GLY A 279 -4.26 -4.80 8.66
N SER A 280 -3.14 -4.11 8.89
CA SER A 280 -2.09 -4.53 9.81
C SER A 280 -1.60 -3.36 10.65
N PHE A 281 -1.10 -3.68 11.83
CA PHE A 281 -0.34 -2.76 12.67
C PHE A 281 1.05 -3.33 12.85
N GLY A 282 2.06 -2.54 12.60
CA GLY A 282 3.44 -3.01 12.62
C GLY A 282 4.42 -2.06 13.27
N VAL A 283 5.60 -2.58 13.59
CA VAL A 283 6.80 -1.82 14.03
C VAL A 283 7.99 -2.28 13.20
N SER A 284 8.77 -1.33 12.72
CA SER A 284 10.01 -1.58 11.98
C SER A 284 11.20 -0.86 12.59
N ALA A 285 12.34 -1.57 12.65
CA ALA A 285 13.62 -0.98 13.03
C ALA A 285 14.79 -1.76 12.44
N ASP A 286 15.89 -1.05 12.18
CA ASP A 286 17.17 -1.63 11.83
C ASP A 286 18.18 -1.30 12.94
N VAL A 287 18.72 -2.33 13.59
CA VAL A 287 19.49 -2.19 14.82
C VAL A 287 20.87 -2.83 14.72
N ALA A 288 21.85 -2.33 15.46
CA ALA A 288 23.10 -3.05 15.63
C ALA A 288 22.84 -4.43 16.26
N ASN A 289 23.58 -5.46 15.80
CA ASN A 289 23.33 -6.85 16.19
C ASN A 289 23.27 -7.06 17.72
N GLU A 290 24.14 -6.38 18.46
CA GLU A 290 24.20 -6.42 19.92
C GLU A 290 23.00 -5.78 20.62
N ASN A 291 22.30 -4.87 19.95
CA ASN A 291 21.15 -4.15 20.52
C ASN A 291 19.80 -4.85 20.29
N LEU A 292 19.75 -5.92 19.47
CA LEU A 292 18.51 -6.61 19.11
C LEU A 292 17.64 -6.92 20.34
N GLY A 293 18.21 -7.60 21.34
CA GLY A 293 17.46 -7.99 22.54
C GLY A 293 17.00 -6.80 23.40
N ALA A 294 17.79 -5.70 23.41
CA ALA A 294 17.41 -4.49 24.12
C ALA A 294 16.24 -3.78 23.42
N VAL A 295 16.31 -3.62 22.10
CA VAL A 295 15.23 -2.97 21.32
C VAL A 295 13.93 -3.74 21.42
N ARG A 296 13.95 -5.07 21.33
CA ARG A 296 12.73 -5.89 21.50
C ARG A 296 12.07 -5.64 22.86
N ARG A 297 12.86 -5.60 23.95
CA ARG A 297 12.33 -5.29 25.28
C ARG A 297 11.78 -3.87 25.38
N GLU A 298 12.42 -2.89 24.75
CA GLU A 298 11.94 -1.51 24.80
C GLU A 298 10.64 -1.31 24.01
N ILE A 299 10.47 -2.00 22.89
CA ILE A 299 9.16 -2.03 22.20
C ILE A 299 8.08 -2.58 23.13
N ASP A 300 8.34 -3.70 23.81
CA ASP A 300 7.41 -4.30 24.78
C ASP A 300 7.11 -3.34 25.95
N ASN A 301 8.13 -2.63 26.47
CA ASN A 301 7.97 -1.65 27.54
C ASN A 301 7.07 -0.48 27.14
N GLU A 302 7.20 0.03 25.90
CA GLU A 302 6.34 1.12 25.42
C GLU A 302 4.89 0.64 25.18
N ILE A 303 4.70 -0.59 24.72
CA ILE A 303 3.36 -1.20 24.65
C ILE A 303 2.78 -1.31 26.06
N ASP A 304 3.55 -1.82 27.02
CA ASP A 304 3.08 -1.95 28.42
C ASP A 304 2.63 -0.61 29.03
N LYS A 305 3.36 0.46 28.78
CA LYS A 305 2.96 1.79 29.24
C LYS A 305 1.61 2.22 28.63
N LEU A 306 1.39 1.96 27.34
CA LEU A 306 0.11 2.26 26.68
C LEU A 306 -1.06 1.43 27.25
N LEU A 307 -0.80 0.17 27.63
CA LEU A 307 -1.81 -0.72 28.22
C LEU A 307 -2.17 -0.36 29.66
N GLN A 308 -1.18 0.10 30.45
CA GLN A 308 -1.32 0.26 31.90
C GLN A 308 -1.68 1.68 32.32
N GLU A 309 -1.26 2.68 31.56
CA GLU A 309 -1.39 4.09 31.93
C GLU A 309 -2.04 4.91 30.82
N PRO A 310 -2.98 5.81 31.16
CA PRO A 310 -3.51 6.75 30.20
C PRO A 310 -2.40 7.64 29.63
N VAL A 311 -2.52 8.02 28.36
CA VAL A 311 -1.57 8.95 27.71
C VAL A 311 -1.63 10.31 28.43
N PRO A 312 -0.49 10.91 28.83
CA PRO A 312 -0.49 12.24 29.44
C PRO A 312 -1.15 13.30 28.51
N THR A 313 -1.99 14.15 29.05
CA THR A 313 -2.70 15.18 28.27
C THR A 313 -1.74 16.06 27.47
N ALA A 314 -0.60 16.44 28.06
CA ALA A 314 0.40 17.26 27.36
C ALA A 314 1.02 16.55 26.14
N GLU A 315 1.21 15.24 26.20
CA GLU A 315 1.69 14.43 25.05
C GLU A 315 0.60 14.35 23.98
N LEU A 316 -0.64 14.09 24.38
CA LEU A 316 -1.77 14.01 23.45
C LEU A 316 -2.02 15.35 22.74
N ASP A 317 -1.87 16.49 23.43
CA ASP A 317 -2.04 17.80 22.82
C ASP A 317 -0.98 18.10 21.75
N VAL A 318 0.27 17.64 21.94
CA VAL A 318 1.31 17.73 20.91
C VAL A 318 0.95 16.89 19.68
N VAL A 319 0.46 15.67 19.88
CA VAL A 319 0.06 14.78 18.77
C VAL A 319 -1.14 15.33 18.02
N ARG A 320 -2.13 15.89 18.74
CA ARG A 320 -3.28 16.58 18.13
C ARG A 320 -2.83 17.74 17.23
N ALA A 321 -1.92 18.58 17.73
CA ALA A 321 -1.39 19.69 16.94
C ALA A 321 -0.64 19.20 15.70
N PHE A 322 0.16 18.15 15.83
CA PHE A 322 0.87 17.51 14.71
C PHE A 322 -0.10 16.98 13.65
N LEU A 323 -1.07 16.16 14.04
CA LEU A 323 -2.06 15.57 13.13
C LEU A 323 -2.94 16.65 12.48
N ALA A 324 -3.42 17.63 13.23
CA ALA A 324 -4.19 18.74 12.67
C ALA A 324 -3.37 19.53 11.62
N GLY A 325 -2.09 19.77 11.90
CA GLY A 325 -1.18 20.41 10.94
C GLY A 325 -0.94 19.56 9.70
N SER A 326 -0.71 18.26 9.86
CA SER A 326 -0.53 17.32 8.76
C SER A 326 -1.77 17.23 7.86
N ILE A 327 -2.96 17.12 8.47
CA ILE A 327 -4.25 17.12 7.76
C ILE A 327 -4.42 18.42 6.96
N ALA A 328 -4.14 19.58 7.60
CA ALA A 328 -4.24 20.86 6.91
C ALA A 328 -3.30 20.99 5.73
N MET A 329 -2.05 20.54 5.87
CA MET A 329 -1.07 20.52 4.77
C MET A 329 -1.49 19.58 3.62
N GLU A 330 -2.01 18.39 3.94
CA GLU A 330 -2.49 17.46 2.93
C GLU A 330 -3.72 17.97 2.17
N LEU A 331 -4.52 18.83 2.80
CA LEU A 331 -5.69 19.46 2.18
C LEU A 331 -5.35 20.76 1.43
N ASP A 332 -4.08 21.17 1.38
CA ASP A 332 -3.71 22.38 0.68
C ASP A 332 -3.82 22.23 -0.84
N GLY A 333 -4.60 23.11 -1.43
CA GLY A 333 -4.86 23.17 -2.85
C GLY A 333 -5.72 22.03 -3.44
N PRO A 334 -6.09 22.15 -4.73
CA PRO A 334 -7.02 21.22 -5.38
C PRO A 334 -6.46 19.81 -5.54
N PHE A 335 -5.15 19.67 -5.67
CA PHE A 335 -4.50 18.35 -5.77
C PHE A 335 -4.43 17.64 -4.42
N GLY A 336 -4.22 18.36 -3.31
CA GLY A 336 -4.23 17.80 -1.96
C GLY A 336 -5.59 17.24 -1.59
N HIS A 337 -6.65 18.07 -1.73
CA HIS A 337 -8.03 17.61 -1.57
C HIS A 337 -8.35 16.41 -2.46
N GLY A 338 -7.99 16.51 -3.75
CA GLY A 338 -8.22 15.44 -4.70
C GLY A 338 -7.51 14.15 -4.29
N PHE A 339 -6.26 14.22 -3.83
CA PHE A 339 -5.49 13.05 -3.41
C PHE A 339 -6.15 12.33 -2.22
N ARG A 340 -6.65 13.05 -1.24
CA ARG A 340 -7.38 12.46 -0.10
C ARG A 340 -8.68 11.77 -0.53
N HIS A 341 -9.48 12.44 -1.37
CA HIS A 341 -10.68 11.82 -1.93
C HIS A 341 -10.35 10.55 -2.71
N ARG A 342 -9.33 10.60 -3.56
CA ARG A 342 -8.84 9.44 -4.30
C ARG A 342 -8.42 8.29 -3.37
N SER A 343 -7.68 8.59 -2.30
CA SER A 343 -7.20 7.59 -1.35
C SER A 343 -8.35 6.83 -0.68
N ALA A 344 -9.41 7.52 -0.28
CA ALA A 344 -10.59 6.88 0.27
C ALA A 344 -11.36 6.04 -0.78
N LEU A 345 -11.54 6.57 -2.00
CA LEU A 345 -12.21 5.88 -3.10
C LEU A 345 -11.51 4.57 -3.49
N ILE A 346 -10.19 4.57 -3.57
CA ILE A 346 -9.38 3.36 -3.84
C ILE A 346 -9.66 2.28 -2.80
N LYS A 347 -9.79 2.66 -1.55
CA LYS A 347 -10.13 1.75 -0.45
C LYS A 347 -11.64 1.44 -0.36
N GLY A 348 -12.46 2.00 -1.26
CA GLY A 348 -13.90 1.72 -1.36
C GLY A 348 -14.77 2.44 -0.33
N TYR A 349 -14.29 3.56 0.23
CA TYR A 349 -15.00 4.34 1.24
C TYR A 349 -15.34 5.75 0.75
N ASP A 350 -16.41 6.31 1.33
CA ASP A 350 -16.75 7.71 1.15
C ASP A 350 -15.72 8.59 1.89
N PRO A 351 -15.04 9.51 1.19
CA PRO A 351 -14.04 10.38 1.79
C PRO A 351 -14.60 11.33 2.85
N GLU A 352 -15.81 11.83 2.70
CA GLU A 352 -16.36 12.87 3.58
C GLU A 352 -16.60 12.38 5.03
N PRO A 353 -17.30 11.25 5.27
CA PRO A 353 -17.40 10.69 6.61
C PRO A 353 -16.05 10.30 7.20
N LEU A 354 -15.16 9.73 6.40
CA LEU A 354 -13.85 9.28 6.84
C LEU A 354 -13.01 10.46 7.38
N LEU A 355 -12.97 11.57 6.63
CA LEU A 355 -12.24 12.78 7.02
C LEU A 355 -12.84 13.44 8.26
N ARG A 356 -14.17 13.51 8.33
CA ARG A 356 -14.85 14.05 9.49
C ARG A 356 -14.56 13.24 10.75
N ASN A 357 -14.69 11.92 10.69
CA ASN A 357 -14.42 11.04 11.83
C ASN A 357 -12.96 11.16 12.31
N LEU A 358 -12.01 11.32 11.37
CA LEU A 358 -10.62 11.54 11.72
C LEU A 358 -10.40 12.90 12.41
N ASP A 359 -10.99 13.98 11.90
CA ASP A 359 -10.92 15.31 12.53
C ASP A 359 -11.56 15.32 13.93
N GLU A 360 -12.72 14.68 14.08
CA GLU A 360 -13.41 14.52 15.36
C GLU A 360 -12.56 13.73 16.37
N ALA A 361 -11.95 12.62 15.94
CA ALA A 361 -11.07 11.84 16.81
C ALA A 361 -9.82 12.62 17.21
N VAL A 362 -9.15 13.28 16.27
CA VAL A 362 -7.95 14.09 16.55
C VAL A 362 -8.27 15.18 17.59
N ARG A 363 -9.44 15.82 17.51
CA ARG A 363 -9.83 16.89 18.44
C ARG A 363 -10.35 16.39 19.78
N GLY A 364 -11.07 15.27 19.80
CA GLY A 364 -11.92 14.88 20.92
C GLY A 364 -11.52 13.64 21.69
N ILE A 365 -10.73 12.73 21.12
CA ILE A 365 -10.39 11.47 21.79
C ILE A 365 -9.70 11.71 23.14
N SER A 366 -10.17 11.03 24.17
CA SER A 366 -9.63 11.15 25.52
C SER A 366 -8.46 10.20 25.77
N PRO A 367 -7.60 10.46 26.78
CA PRO A 367 -6.56 9.52 27.21
C PRO A 367 -7.09 8.13 27.60
N VAL A 368 -8.31 8.05 28.15
CA VAL A 368 -8.93 6.76 28.54
C VAL A 368 -9.35 5.97 27.29
N GLU A 369 -10.01 6.62 26.33
CA GLU A 369 -10.38 5.98 25.06
C GLU A 369 -9.15 5.46 24.29
N LEU A 370 -8.02 6.20 24.30
CA LEU A 370 -6.77 5.73 23.73
C LEU A 370 -6.21 4.51 24.47
N GLN A 371 -6.33 4.45 25.79
CA GLN A 371 -5.93 3.29 26.57
C GLN A 371 -6.83 2.09 26.27
N ASP A 372 -8.15 2.28 26.15
CA ASP A 372 -9.09 1.22 25.76
C ASP A 372 -8.74 0.66 24.36
N LEU A 373 -8.40 1.53 23.41
CA LEU A 373 -7.93 1.12 22.08
C LEU A 373 -6.59 0.35 22.17
N ALA A 374 -5.65 0.82 22.98
CA ALA A 374 -4.39 0.09 23.19
C ALA A 374 -4.66 -1.32 23.76
N GLN A 375 -5.51 -1.43 24.78
CA GLN A 375 -5.89 -2.71 25.37
C GLN A 375 -6.60 -3.65 24.37
N LYS A 376 -7.39 -3.10 23.47
CA LYS A 376 -8.09 -3.87 22.43
C LYS A 376 -7.16 -4.37 21.33
N TYR A 377 -6.19 -3.55 20.90
CA TYR A 377 -5.42 -3.79 19.69
C TYR A 377 -3.92 -4.10 19.91
N LEU A 378 -3.35 -3.79 21.06
CA LEU A 378 -1.93 -4.00 21.35
C LEU A 378 -1.67 -5.07 22.41
N SER A 379 -2.61 -6.02 22.58
CA SER A 379 -2.44 -7.13 23.53
C SER A 379 -1.14 -7.91 23.26
N LYS A 380 -0.48 -8.35 24.34
CA LYS A 380 0.77 -9.10 24.25
C LYS A 380 0.57 -10.49 23.66
N GLY A 381 1.55 -10.93 22.88
CA GLY A 381 1.58 -12.30 22.35
C GLY A 381 0.84 -12.48 21.02
N ASP A 382 0.26 -11.41 20.47
CA ASP A 382 -0.46 -11.45 19.20
C ASP A 382 0.41 -11.03 18.00
N ASP A 383 1.69 -10.68 18.25
CA ASP A 383 2.60 -10.26 17.21
C ASP A 383 3.31 -11.41 16.53
N PHE A 384 3.35 -11.36 15.21
CA PHE A 384 4.37 -12.02 14.42
C PHE A 384 5.64 -11.17 14.42
N GLU A 385 6.81 -11.80 14.43
CA GLU A 385 8.07 -11.08 14.38
C GLU A 385 8.99 -11.71 13.33
N VAL A 386 9.61 -10.88 12.50
CA VAL A 386 10.66 -11.27 11.56
C VAL A 386 11.95 -10.62 11.99
N ILE A 387 12.97 -11.43 12.21
CA ILE A 387 14.33 -11.04 12.57
C ILE A 387 15.25 -11.47 11.44
N LEU A 388 15.82 -10.49 10.73
CA LEU A 388 16.68 -10.75 9.58
C LEU A 388 17.99 -10.01 9.72
N GLY A 389 19.11 -10.74 9.90
CA GLY A 389 20.40 -10.07 10.04
C GLY A 389 21.49 -10.90 10.67
N GLY A 390 22.50 -10.19 11.22
CA GLY A 390 23.71 -10.77 11.77
C GLY A 390 23.64 -11.13 13.26
N ALA A 391 22.58 -10.77 13.97
CA ALA A 391 22.38 -11.25 15.32
C ALA A 391 22.30 -12.78 15.35
N GLY A 392 22.88 -13.37 16.39
CA GLY A 392 22.86 -14.82 16.57
C GLY A 392 21.44 -15.39 16.71
N PRO A 393 21.32 -16.72 16.91
CA PRO A 393 20.02 -17.37 17.10
C PRO A 393 19.19 -16.73 18.22
N VAL A 394 17.92 -16.51 17.95
CA VAL A 394 16.96 -15.95 18.91
C VAL A 394 16.12 -17.09 19.50
N GLU A 395 15.99 -17.10 20.82
CA GLU A 395 15.20 -18.12 21.54
C GLU A 395 13.74 -18.08 21.08
N GLY A 396 13.20 -19.27 20.80
CA GLY A 396 11.81 -19.43 20.32
C GLY A 396 11.60 -19.08 18.84
N ALA A 397 12.63 -18.62 18.12
CA ALA A 397 12.50 -18.31 16.71
C ALA A 397 12.58 -19.57 15.83
N ARG A 398 11.73 -19.63 14.82
CA ARG A 398 11.82 -20.60 13.72
C ARG A 398 12.75 -20.07 12.65
N GLU A 399 13.84 -20.77 12.38
CA GLU A 399 14.77 -20.39 11.31
C GLU A 399 14.17 -20.67 9.92
N ILE A 400 14.19 -19.66 9.07
CA ILE A 400 13.76 -19.74 7.67
C ILE A 400 14.99 -19.85 6.78
N THR A 401 15.18 -21.03 6.20
CA THR A 401 16.30 -21.33 5.28
C THR A 401 15.86 -21.38 3.82
N ALA A 402 14.59 -21.72 3.57
CA ALA A 402 14.00 -21.76 2.22
C ALA A 402 13.21 -20.47 1.97
N LEU A 403 13.81 -19.56 1.21
CA LEU A 403 13.25 -18.23 0.92
C LEU A 403 12.50 -18.18 -0.43
N ASP A 404 12.55 -19.25 -1.20
CA ASP A 404 12.00 -19.35 -2.56
C ASP A 404 10.58 -19.95 -2.61
N ARG A 405 9.96 -20.19 -1.47
CA ARG A 405 8.62 -20.79 -1.31
C ARG A 405 7.85 -20.14 -0.16
N PRO A 406 6.51 -20.27 -0.15
CA PRO A 406 5.66 -19.76 0.93
C PRO A 406 6.04 -20.29 2.32
N LEU A 407 5.74 -19.51 3.35
CA LEU A 407 5.81 -19.94 4.74
C LEU A 407 4.83 -21.10 4.97
N GLN A 408 5.35 -22.18 5.54
CA GLN A 408 4.56 -23.39 5.89
C GLN A 408 4.10 -23.33 7.33
#